data_08336a06d5fd2e18708806cee7379e13
#
_entry.id   08336a06d5fd2e18708806cee7379e13
#
_cell.length_a   1.000
_cell.length_b   1.000
_cell.length_c   1.000
_cell.angle_alpha   90.00
_cell.angle_beta   90.00
_cell.angle_gamma   90.00
#
_symmetry.space_group_name_H-M   'P 1'
#
loop_
_entity.id
_entity.type
_entity.pdbx_description
1 polymer ?
#
loop_
_entity_poly.entity_id
_entity_poly.type
_entity_poly.pdbx_seq_one_letter_code
_entity_poly.pdbx_strand_id
1 'polypeptide(L)'
;MASSTEQILEIIRQLAAERDTFTSDDIRPLLTGDLTPRSIPSAVGKARRDGIIEEIDRVKSSIPERKGSLVGVFRRPGSTLATASSNSDLAQHPSAVVSSTAQEIIELRAYLERMGYLCGVEELASVLLMLSSRTWLILSGPSGTGKSSLIRHIASAVGGTLHDVQVKPNWISSEDSLGYFSETSQRFVPGVLSSALIESAKDTSERFHFVRLDEMNLAAPEYYLAEVLSAAETWRRGTAGRMESDPIQLPPMPEKVEAPYVALSDNVFLVGTVNVDETTRSLSSKVLDRASVYDLHHVDLFGLPAKNDDLQISPPAAPGLVKLLKDRPHSVSELDLPDGLVLEVGELLSQLNTYAQTLGGPIAYRQRDALLTLASLAEKHQITDILSRSAVIDIGIRACILPKWQGSTLAAVTALRGAIATILELDTQPAEISTEVARSEIPRAKYPRTAEKLASMLEQATNLGYFSAW
;
A
#
# COMPACT_ATOMS: atom_id res chain seq x y z
N MET A 1 13.89 37.23 -29.16
CA MET A 1 12.50 36.94 -28.68
C MET A 1 12.64 35.94 -27.57
N ALA A 2 12.06 36.20 -26.40
CA ALA A 2 12.05 35.23 -25.28
C ALA A 2 11.36 33.94 -25.71
N SER A 3 11.87 32.80 -25.28
CA SER A 3 11.22 31.51 -25.60
C SER A 3 9.83 31.43 -24.96
N SER A 4 8.90 30.65 -25.55
CA SER A 4 7.55 30.47 -24.99
C SER A 4 7.62 30.01 -23.51
N THR A 5 8.63 29.25 -23.13
CA THR A 5 8.86 28.82 -21.75
C THR A 5 9.26 30.01 -20.83
N GLU A 6 10.04 30.97 -21.29
CA GLU A 6 10.42 32.16 -20.51
C GLU A 6 9.25 33.11 -20.28
N GLN A 7 8.36 33.26 -21.27
CA GLN A 7 7.15 34.05 -21.13
C GLN A 7 6.18 33.44 -20.11
N ILE A 8 6.02 32.10 -20.10
CA ILE A 8 5.19 31.43 -19.11
C ILE A 8 5.83 31.46 -17.71
N LEU A 9 7.17 31.45 -17.62
CA LEU A 9 7.89 31.65 -16.35
C LEU A 9 7.60 33.01 -15.71
N GLU A 10 7.44 34.06 -16.51
CA GLU A 10 7.09 35.38 -16.00
C GLU A 10 5.67 35.40 -15.43
N ILE A 11 4.69 34.72 -16.09
CA ILE A 11 3.35 34.53 -15.58
C ILE A 11 3.37 33.76 -14.25
N ILE A 12 4.18 32.73 -14.14
CA ILE A 12 4.34 31.95 -12.89
C ILE A 12 4.91 32.81 -11.77
N ARG A 13 5.92 33.67 -12.04
CA ARG A 13 6.47 34.61 -11.05
C ARG A 13 5.42 35.60 -10.56
N GLN A 14 4.62 36.12 -11.47
CA GLN A 14 3.53 37.02 -11.12
C GLN A 14 2.47 36.35 -10.26
N LEU A 15 1.99 35.16 -10.63
CA LEU A 15 1.04 34.40 -9.83
C LEU A 15 1.59 34.07 -8.42
N ALA A 16 2.87 33.69 -8.33
CA ALA A 16 3.55 33.40 -7.06
C ALA A 16 3.76 34.65 -6.17
N ALA A 17 3.71 35.84 -6.77
CA ALA A 17 3.79 37.12 -6.04
C ALA A 17 2.41 37.61 -5.59
N GLU A 18 1.37 37.35 -6.37
CA GLU A 18 -0.01 37.85 -6.16
C GLU A 18 -0.87 36.91 -5.33
N ARG A 19 -0.57 35.60 -5.29
CA ARG A 19 -1.38 34.59 -4.62
C ARG A 19 -0.58 33.73 -3.66
N ASP A 20 -1.15 33.39 -2.54
CA ASP A 20 -0.56 32.47 -1.57
C ASP A 20 -0.35 31.06 -2.16
N THR A 21 -1.33 30.60 -2.97
CA THR A 21 -1.26 29.33 -3.71
C THR A 21 -1.93 29.47 -5.08
N PHE A 22 -1.50 28.68 -6.06
CA PHE A 22 -2.11 28.58 -7.38
C PHE A 22 -1.84 27.21 -8.02
N THR A 23 -2.57 26.88 -9.07
CA THR A 23 -2.45 25.62 -9.80
C THR A 23 -1.99 25.84 -11.25
N SER A 24 -1.65 24.78 -11.97
CA SER A 24 -1.39 24.90 -13.40
C SER A 24 -2.62 25.30 -14.22
N ASP A 25 -3.83 25.19 -13.65
CA ASP A 25 -5.07 25.63 -14.30
C ASP A 25 -5.23 27.16 -14.26
N ASP A 26 -4.67 27.81 -13.22
CA ASP A 26 -4.66 29.26 -13.09
C ASP A 26 -3.73 29.95 -14.11
N ILE A 27 -2.74 29.21 -14.64
CA ILE A 27 -1.82 29.73 -15.67
C ILE A 27 -2.49 29.83 -17.03
N ARG A 28 -3.40 28.89 -17.36
CA ARG A 28 -4.03 28.78 -18.68
C ARG A 28 -4.78 30.04 -19.14
N PRO A 29 -5.62 30.66 -18.31
CA PRO A 29 -6.36 31.87 -18.71
C PRO A 29 -5.46 33.08 -18.99
N LEU A 30 -4.21 33.04 -18.50
CA LEU A 30 -3.24 34.13 -18.62
C LEU A 30 -2.34 33.99 -19.85
N LEU A 31 -2.46 32.91 -20.61
CA LEU A 31 -1.70 32.71 -21.84
C LEU A 31 -2.24 33.62 -22.94
N THR A 32 -1.37 34.45 -23.52
CA THR A 32 -1.71 35.39 -24.58
C THR A 32 -0.83 35.14 -25.82
N GLY A 33 -1.32 35.48 -27.01
CA GLY A 33 -0.61 35.36 -28.26
C GLY A 33 -0.34 33.89 -28.67
N ASP A 34 0.91 33.60 -29.05
CA ASP A 34 1.33 32.27 -29.54
C ASP A 34 1.63 31.24 -28.44
N LEU A 35 1.34 31.56 -27.15
CA LEU A 35 1.60 30.69 -26.03
C LEU A 35 0.58 29.55 -25.99
N THR A 36 1.06 28.32 -25.98
CA THR A 36 0.19 27.13 -25.96
C THR A 36 0.19 26.46 -24.58
N PRO A 37 -0.96 25.86 -24.15
CA PRO A 37 -1.04 25.11 -22.91
C PRO A 37 -0.04 23.93 -22.82
N ARG A 38 0.46 23.45 -23.94
CA ARG A 38 1.47 22.37 -24.01
C ARG A 38 2.81 22.76 -23.41
N SER A 39 3.11 24.03 -23.33
CA SER A 39 4.38 24.55 -22.75
C SER A 39 4.32 24.74 -21.23
N ILE A 40 3.13 24.67 -20.59
CA ILE A 40 2.96 24.84 -19.14
C ILE A 40 3.77 23.82 -18.34
N PRO A 41 3.75 22.50 -18.61
CA PRO A 41 4.50 21.52 -17.81
C PRO A 41 6.01 21.81 -17.82
N SER A 42 6.56 22.19 -18.95
CA SER A 42 7.99 22.53 -19.09
C SER A 42 8.35 23.79 -18.28
N ALA A 43 7.50 24.82 -18.32
CA ALA A 43 7.70 26.06 -17.59
C ALA A 43 7.55 25.85 -16.06
N VAL A 44 6.56 25.11 -15.61
CA VAL A 44 6.39 24.73 -14.19
C VAL A 44 7.59 23.91 -13.71
N GLY A 45 8.04 22.92 -14.48
CA GLY A 45 9.23 22.16 -14.16
C GLY A 45 10.49 23.00 -14.04
N LYS A 46 10.64 24.04 -14.90
CA LYS A 46 11.75 25.00 -14.81
C LYS A 46 11.60 25.91 -13.59
N ALA A 47 10.40 26.44 -13.32
CA ALA A 47 10.13 27.28 -12.16
C ALA A 47 10.41 26.58 -10.82
N ARG A 48 10.12 25.28 -10.72
CA ARG A 48 10.48 24.47 -9.55
C ARG A 48 11.98 24.30 -9.41
N ARG A 49 12.70 23.98 -10.51
CA ARG A 49 14.17 23.85 -10.49
C ARG A 49 14.88 25.15 -10.13
N ASP A 50 14.36 26.27 -10.62
CA ASP A 50 14.91 27.58 -10.36
C ASP A 50 14.50 28.15 -8.99
N GLY A 51 13.77 27.39 -8.17
CA GLY A 51 13.33 27.78 -6.82
C GLY A 51 12.32 28.93 -6.81
N ILE A 52 11.60 29.17 -7.89
CA ILE A 52 10.58 30.23 -8.01
C ILE A 52 9.29 29.80 -7.30
N ILE A 53 8.94 28.51 -7.39
CA ILE A 53 7.75 27.91 -6.77
C ILE A 53 8.09 26.55 -6.18
N GLU A 54 7.34 26.15 -5.16
CA GLU A 54 7.31 24.79 -4.61
C GLU A 54 5.90 24.19 -4.74
N GLU A 55 5.83 22.90 -5.03
CA GLU A 55 4.56 22.17 -5.06
C GLU A 55 4.23 21.71 -3.64
N ILE A 56 3.06 22.09 -3.15
CA ILE A 56 2.64 21.81 -1.77
C ILE A 56 1.51 20.78 -1.71
N ASP A 57 0.74 20.61 -2.79
CA ASP A 57 -0.40 19.71 -2.85
C ASP A 57 -0.77 19.41 -4.31
N ARG A 58 -1.74 18.50 -4.51
CA ARG A 58 -2.37 18.20 -5.80
C ARG A 58 -3.88 18.18 -5.66
N VAL A 59 -4.55 18.92 -6.52
CA VAL A 59 -6.00 19.00 -6.56
C VAL A 59 -6.53 18.54 -7.92
N LYS A 60 -7.81 18.14 -7.96
CA LYS A 60 -8.43 17.84 -9.25
C LYS A 60 -8.55 19.13 -10.09
N SER A 61 -8.21 19.02 -11.38
CA SER A 61 -8.34 20.13 -12.32
C SER A 61 -9.78 20.62 -12.38
N SER A 62 -9.95 21.93 -12.31
CA SER A 62 -11.24 22.60 -12.50
C SER A 62 -11.66 22.70 -13.97
N ILE A 63 -10.77 22.34 -14.90
CA ILE A 63 -11.01 22.46 -16.34
C ILE A 63 -11.69 21.18 -16.84
N PRO A 64 -12.93 21.26 -17.42
CA PRO A 64 -13.68 20.10 -17.86
C PRO A 64 -12.95 19.21 -18.88
N GLU A 65 -12.17 19.82 -19.76
CA GLU A 65 -11.39 19.14 -20.81
C GLU A 65 -10.27 18.24 -20.25
N ARG A 66 -9.86 18.46 -19.02
CA ARG A 66 -8.85 17.64 -18.31
C ARG A 66 -9.44 16.43 -17.58
N LYS A 67 -10.75 16.22 -17.65
CA LYS A 67 -11.45 15.06 -17.08
C LYS A 67 -11.06 14.77 -15.61
N GLY A 68 -10.85 15.80 -14.79
CA GLY A 68 -10.50 15.65 -13.38
C GLY A 68 -9.06 15.18 -13.10
N SER A 69 -8.13 15.32 -14.06
CA SER A 69 -6.70 15.04 -13.84
C SER A 69 -6.19 15.85 -12.65
N LEU A 70 -5.30 15.27 -11.84
CA LEU A 70 -4.65 15.98 -10.74
C LEU A 70 -3.68 17.03 -11.28
N VAL A 71 -3.74 18.22 -10.70
CA VAL A 71 -2.83 19.34 -10.99
C VAL A 71 -2.13 19.76 -9.71
N GLY A 72 -0.84 20.09 -9.81
CA GLY A 72 -0.06 20.57 -8.66
C GLY A 72 -0.58 21.90 -8.15
N VAL A 73 -0.61 22.08 -6.83
CA VAL A 73 -0.80 23.34 -6.13
C VAL A 73 0.59 23.89 -5.78
N PHE A 74 0.86 25.12 -6.19
CA PHE A 74 2.17 25.74 -6.06
C PHE A 74 2.10 26.97 -5.17
N ARG A 75 3.20 27.27 -4.49
CA ARG A 75 3.41 28.52 -3.75
C ARG A 75 4.86 29.01 -3.90
N ARG A 76 5.12 30.24 -3.45
CA ARG A 76 6.48 30.77 -3.36
C ARG A 76 7.22 30.12 -2.18
N PRO A 77 8.46 29.62 -2.34
CA PRO A 77 9.25 29.07 -1.24
C PRO A 77 9.43 30.09 -0.10
N GLY A 78 9.17 29.65 1.13
CA GLY A 78 9.31 30.48 2.33
C GLY A 78 8.13 31.39 2.67
N SER A 79 6.99 31.34 1.96
CA SER A 79 5.76 31.99 2.36
C SER A 79 5.03 31.13 3.41
N THR A 80 4.91 31.62 4.64
CA THR A 80 4.08 31.00 5.67
C THR A 80 2.64 31.49 5.52
N LEU A 81 1.67 30.57 5.49
CA LEU A 81 0.26 30.93 5.59
C LEU A 81 0.05 31.69 6.92
N ALA A 82 -0.43 32.93 6.81
CA ALA A 82 -0.85 33.71 7.97
C ALA A 82 -2.11 33.07 8.57
N THR A 83 -1.96 32.31 9.62
CA THR A 83 -3.05 31.93 10.50
C THR A 83 -3.41 33.16 11.35
N ALA A 84 -4.65 33.65 11.20
CA ALA A 84 -5.22 34.71 12.01
C ALA A 84 -5.27 34.30 13.49
N SER A 85 -4.55 35.08 14.26
CA SER A 85 -4.48 35.41 15.66
C SER A 85 -5.59 35.00 16.62
N SER A 86 -5.25 34.62 17.86
CA SER A 86 -5.19 35.58 18.97
C SER A 86 -4.67 34.97 20.27
N ASN A 87 -3.72 35.69 20.87
CA ASN A 87 -3.45 35.89 22.30
C ASN A 87 -3.35 34.64 23.24
N SER A 88 -2.43 34.50 24.11
CA SER A 88 -1.42 35.32 24.82
C SER A 88 -0.70 34.40 25.80
N ASP A 89 0.59 34.70 26.02
CA ASP A 89 1.40 34.39 27.21
C ASP A 89 1.24 33.03 27.93
N LEU A 90 2.26 32.23 27.83
CA LEU A 90 3.05 31.83 29.02
C LEU A 90 4.23 30.93 28.54
N ALA A 91 5.41 31.42 28.82
CA ALA A 91 6.66 30.67 28.72
C ALA A 91 6.59 29.41 29.60
N GLN A 92 6.97 28.25 29.06
CA GLN A 92 7.77 27.26 29.76
C GLN A 92 7.98 25.99 28.91
N HIS A 93 9.24 25.62 28.77
CA HIS A 93 9.81 24.33 28.37
C HIS A 93 9.50 23.80 26.94
N PRO A 94 10.51 23.34 26.21
CA PRO A 94 10.30 22.63 24.99
C PRO A 94 9.78 21.23 25.32
N SER A 95 8.46 21.11 25.44
CA SER A 95 7.79 19.82 25.29
C SER A 95 8.10 19.35 23.88
N ALA A 96 8.78 18.22 23.74
CA ALA A 96 8.91 17.55 22.46
C ALA A 96 7.50 17.47 21.84
N VAL A 97 7.29 18.18 20.74
CA VAL A 97 6.08 18.06 19.94
C VAL A 97 6.03 16.60 19.52
N VAL A 98 5.13 15.83 20.11
CA VAL A 98 4.90 14.45 19.70
C VAL A 98 4.32 14.55 18.29
N SER A 99 5.17 14.27 17.30
CA SER A 99 4.76 14.22 15.91
C SER A 99 3.64 13.18 15.76
N SER A 100 2.56 13.52 15.06
CA SER A 100 1.52 12.54 14.76
C SER A 100 2.08 11.49 13.80
N THR A 101 1.55 10.26 13.82
CA THR A 101 1.97 9.21 12.85
C THR A 101 1.75 9.67 11.41
N ALA A 102 0.70 10.45 11.14
CA ALA A 102 0.45 11.04 9.83
C ALA A 102 1.60 11.98 9.40
N GLN A 103 2.08 12.83 10.30
CA GLN A 103 3.22 13.71 10.01
C GLN A 103 4.50 12.92 9.73
N GLU A 104 4.75 11.84 10.47
CA GLU A 104 5.91 10.97 10.24
C GLU A 104 5.83 10.24 8.90
N ILE A 105 4.63 9.87 8.43
CA ILE A 105 4.43 9.31 7.08
C ILE A 105 4.79 10.34 6.00
N ILE A 106 4.40 11.60 6.18
CA ILE A 106 4.74 12.68 5.24
C ILE A 106 6.26 12.91 5.21
N GLU A 107 6.91 12.92 6.37
CA GLU A 107 8.36 13.07 6.49
C GLU A 107 9.12 11.88 5.88
N LEU A 108 8.61 10.65 6.13
CA LEU A 108 9.16 9.44 5.49
C LEU A 108 9.01 9.51 3.97
N ARG A 109 7.86 9.94 3.46
CA ARG A 109 7.68 10.12 2.01
C ARG A 109 8.68 11.12 1.44
N ALA A 110 8.92 12.25 2.11
CA ALA A 110 9.91 13.23 1.68
C ALA A 110 11.36 12.68 1.74
N TYR A 111 11.65 11.83 2.73
CA TYR A 111 12.91 11.10 2.79
C TYR A 111 13.06 10.12 1.61
N LEU A 112 12.02 9.34 1.30
CA LEU A 112 12.02 8.39 0.18
C LEU A 112 12.26 9.10 -1.16
N GLU A 113 11.63 10.25 -1.38
CA GLU A 113 11.84 11.07 -2.58
C GLU A 113 13.29 11.52 -2.70
N ARG A 114 13.92 11.94 -1.60
CA ARG A 114 15.36 12.27 -1.59
C ARG A 114 16.26 11.06 -1.87
N MET A 115 15.84 9.86 -1.46
CA MET A 115 16.54 8.61 -1.74
C MET A 115 16.28 8.08 -3.16
N GLY A 116 15.52 8.82 -3.97
CA GLY A 116 15.22 8.44 -5.35
C GLY A 116 14.00 7.55 -5.52
N TYR A 117 13.22 7.35 -4.45
CA TYR A 117 11.98 6.58 -4.49
C TYR A 117 10.77 7.51 -4.49
N LEU A 118 10.01 7.50 -5.59
CA LEU A 118 8.82 8.33 -5.77
C LEU A 118 7.57 7.53 -5.42
N CYS A 119 6.82 7.98 -4.41
CA CYS A 119 5.53 7.41 -4.05
C CYS A 119 4.57 8.49 -3.54
N GLY A 120 3.27 8.19 -3.57
CA GLY A 120 2.24 9.02 -2.97
C GLY A 120 2.20 8.85 -1.44
N VAL A 121 1.78 9.90 -0.72
CA VAL A 121 1.59 9.82 0.74
C VAL A 121 0.52 8.78 1.09
N GLU A 122 -0.60 8.76 0.36
CA GLU A 122 -1.68 7.78 0.55
C GLU A 122 -1.23 6.34 0.25
N GLU A 123 -0.34 6.16 -0.74
CA GLU A 123 0.26 4.87 -1.07
C GLU A 123 1.11 4.36 0.10
N LEU A 124 2.00 5.22 0.61
CA LEU A 124 2.86 4.88 1.74
C LEU A 124 2.05 4.58 3.01
N ALA A 125 1.03 5.40 3.31
CA ALA A 125 0.11 5.19 4.43
C ALA A 125 -0.63 3.86 4.31
N SER A 126 -1.09 3.50 3.10
CA SER A 126 -1.78 2.23 2.82
C SER A 126 -0.87 1.03 3.08
N VAL A 127 0.36 1.08 2.58
CA VAL A 127 1.35 0.01 2.78
C VAL A 127 1.71 -0.16 4.25
N LEU A 128 1.90 0.93 4.99
CA LEU A 128 2.22 0.91 6.42
C LEU A 128 1.05 0.34 7.26
N LEU A 129 -0.20 0.72 6.93
CA LEU A 129 -1.39 0.15 7.57
C LEU A 129 -1.50 -1.37 7.31
N MET A 130 -1.26 -1.82 6.07
CA MET A 130 -1.29 -3.25 5.74
C MET A 130 -0.18 -4.03 6.45
N LEU A 131 1.03 -3.48 6.57
CA LEU A 131 2.10 -4.08 7.35
C LEU A 131 1.72 -4.22 8.83
N SER A 132 0.96 -3.27 9.36
CA SER A 132 0.50 -3.29 10.76
C SER A 132 -0.70 -4.21 10.98
N SER A 133 -1.32 -4.72 9.92
CA SER A 133 -2.33 -5.76 10.01
C SER A 133 -1.68 -7.13 10.23
N ARG A 134 -2.50 -8.14 10.56
CA ARG A 134 -2.02 -9.53 10.72
C ARG A 134 -1.78 -10.26 9.40
N THR A 135 -2.27 -9.71 8.32
CA THR A 135 -2.17 -10.32 7.00
C THR A 135 -0.76 -10.14 6.44
N TRP A 136 -0.34 -11.07 5.60
CA TRP A 136 0.85 -10.88 4.81
C TRP A 136 0.62 -9.76 3.82
N LEU A 137 1.64 -9.00 3.57
CA LEU A 137 1.61 -8.00 2.51
C LEU A 137 2.19 -8.61 1.23
N ILE A 138 1.45 -8.48 0.14
CA ILE A 138 1.93 -8.79 -1.20
C ILE A 138 1.93 -7.48 -1.99
N LEU A 139 3.09 -7.07 -2.46
CA LEU A 139 3.25 -5.94 -3.37
C LEU A 139 3.21 -6.47 -4.80
N SER A 140 2.18 -6.12 -5.53
CA SER A 140 1.92 -6.52 -6.90
C SER A 140 2.17 -5.34 -7.85
N GLY A 141 2.54 -5.61 -9.09
CA GLY A 141 2.69 -4.58 -10.12
C GLY A 141 3.75 -4.93 -11.16
N PRO A 142 3.89 -4.11 -12.22
CA PRO A 142 4.89 -4.31 -13.26
C PRO A 142 6.32 -4.34 -12.72
N SER A 143 7.23 -4.98 -13.43
CA SER A 143 8.65 -4.93 -13.08
C SER A 143 9.17 -3.49 -13.13
N GLY A 144 10.07 -3.14 -12.21
CA GLY A 144 10.65 -1.79 -12.14
C GLY A 144 9.84 -0.74 -11.38
N THR A 145 8.67 -1.07 -10.80
CA THR A 145 7.86 -0.11 -10.00
C THR A 145 8.40 0.14 -8.59
N GLY A 146 9.52 -0.46 -8.21
CA GLY A 146 10.16 -0.20 -6.92
C GLY A 146 9.63 -1.03 -5.74
N LYS A 147 8.84 -2.09 -5.97
CA LYS A 147 8.28 -2.98 -4.93
C LYS A 147 9.30 -3.38 -3.87
N SER A 148 10.42 -3.93 -4.32
CA SER A 148 11.49 -4.42 -3.43
C SER A 148 12.21 -3.27 -2.72
N SER A 149 12.36 -2.11 -3.36
CA SER A 149 12.99 -0.93 -2.77
C SER A 149 12.16 -0.31 -1.65
N LEU A 150 10.83 -0.28 -1.79
CA LEU A 150 9.92 0.28 -0.79
C LEU A 150 10.11 -0.39 0.58
N ILE A 151 10.12 -1.71 0.62
CA ILE A 151 10.28 -2.45 1.89
C ILE A 151 11.66 -2.23 2.50
N ARG A 152 12.71 -2.14 1.68
CA ARG A 152 14.07 -1.83 2.18
C ARG A 152 14.09 -0.46 2.87
N HIS A 153 13.46 0.53 2.28
CA HIS A 153 13.41 1.87 2.84
C HIS A 153 12.55 1.93 4.12
N ILE A 154 11.40 1.26 4.14
CA ILE A 154 10.57 1.17 5.35
C ILE A 154 11.33 0.50 6.48
N ALA A 155 11.98 -0.65 6.21
CA ALA A 155 12.79 -1.35 7.21
C ALA A 155 13.90 -0.45 7.77
N SER A 156 14.61 0.27 6.90
CA SER A 156 15.64 1.23 7.31
C SER A 156 15.08 2.35 8.19
N ALA A 157 13.91 2.91 7.83
CA ALA A 157 13.29 4.03 8.54
C ALA A 157 12.87 3.67 9.98
N VAL A 158 12.44 2.44 10.20
CA VAL A 158 12.05 1.95 11.55
C VAL A 158 13.18 1.23 12.29
N GLY A 159 14.41 1.26 11.77
CA GLY A 159 15.57 0.58 12.37
C GLY A 159 15.47 -0.95 12.35
N GLY A 160 14.69 -1.50 11.42
CA GLY A 160 14.48 -2.94 11.26
C GLY A 160 15.56 -3.63 10.43
N THR A 161 15.57 -4.95 10.49
CA THR A 161 16.43 -5.82 9.67
C THR A 161 15.65 -6.33 8.47
N LEU A 162 16.24 -6.27 7.27
CA LEU A 162 15.66 -6.84 6.06
C LEU A 162 16.36 -8.17 5.72
N HIS A 163 15.54 -9.22 5.58
CA HIS A 163 15.97 -10.53 5.10
C HIS A 163 15.43 -10.75 3.69
N ASP A 164 16.32 -10.85 2.71
CA ASP A 164 15.95 -11.06 1.31
C ASP A 164 15.95 -12.56 0.98
N VAL A 165 14.77 -13.06 0.67
CA VAL A 165 14.54 -14.44 0.25
C VAL A 165 14.18 -14.42 -1.23
N GLN A 166 15.13 -14.76 -2.09
CA GLN A 166 14.89 -14.91 -3.52
C GLN A 166 14.25 -16.26 -3.81
N VAL A 167 12.99 -16.24 -4.26
CA VAL A 167 12.28 -17.46 -4.63
C VAL A 167 12.80 -17.97 -5.97
N LYS A 168 12.99 -19.30 -6.07
CA LYS A 168 13.51 -19.91 -7.28
C LYS A 168 12.40 -20.69 -8.00
N PRO A 169 12.39 -20.73 -9.34
CA PRO A 169 11.36 -21.42 -10.11
C PRO A 169 11.25 -22.92 -9.85
N ASN A 170 12.31 -23.53 -9.32
CA ASN A 170 12.39 -24.97 -9.01
C ASN A 170 11.96 -25.32 -7.59
N TRP A 171 11.45 -24.38 -6.80
CA TRP A 171 10.92 -24.66 -5.48
C TRP A 171 9.58 -25.39 -5.57
N ILE A 172 9.48 -26.54 -4.92
CA ILE A 172 8.31 -27.43 -4.96
C ILE A 172 7.85 -27.90 -3.58
N SER A 173 8.64 -27.67 -2.53
CA SER A 173 8.34 -28.12 -1.18
C SER A 173 8.84 -27.12 -0.12
N SER A 174 8.40 -27.30 1.12
CA SER A 174 8.86 -26.49 2.25
C SER A 174 10.36 -26.68 2.55
N GLU A 175 10.96 -27.78 2.13
CA GLU A 175 12.41 -27.99 2.25
C GLU A 175 13.20 -26.91 1.51
N ASP A 176 12.69 -26.41 0.39
CA ASP A 176 13.34 -25.36 -0.41
C ASP A 176 13.45 -24.03 0.36
N SER A 177 12.48 -23.71 1.20
CA SER A 177 12.42 -22.47 1.98
C SER A 177 12.88 -22.64 3.42
N LEU A 178 12.50 -23.74 4.08
CA LEU A 178 12.77 -23.98 5.50
C LEU A 178 14.08 -24.75 5.72
N GLY A 179 14.57 -25.49 4.73
CA GLY A 179 15.78 -26.29 4.84
C GLY A 179 15.52 -27.78 5.00
N TYR A 180 16.57 -28.54 5.21
CA TYR A 180 16.52 -30.01 5.21
C TYR A 180 17.51 -30.61 6.19
N PHE A 181 17.32 -31.88 6.53
CA PHE A 181 18.30 -32.65 7.28
C PHE A 181 19.38 -33.19 6.33
N SER A 182 20.65 -32.90 6.63
CA SER A 182 21.79 -33.41 5.88
C SER A 182 22.35 -34.70 6.53
N GLU A 183 22.19 -35.81 5.85
CA GLU A 183 22.75 -37.09 6.32
C GLU A 183 24.29 -37.07 6.41
N THR A 184 24.95 -36.32 5.54
CA THR A 184 26.40 -36.20 5.53
C THR A 184 26.93 -35.45 6.75
N SER A 185 26.31 -34.35 7.13
CA SER A 185 26.70 -33.54 8.28
C SER A 185 26.00 -33.92 9.58
N GLN A 186 25.02 -34.83 9.51
CA GLN A 186 24.14 -35.26 10.62
C GLN A 186 23.51 -34.08 11.39
N ARG A 187 23.09 -33.06 10.67
CA ARG A 187 22.48 -31.87 11.25
C ARG A 187 21.41 -31.26 10.31
N PHE A 188 20.52 -30.50 10.89
CA PHE A 188 19.60 -29.66 10.11
C PHE A 188 20.38 -28.51 9.45
N VAL A 189 20.16 -28.31 8.15
CA VAL A 189 20.68 -27.20 7.36
C VAL A 189 19.52 -26.24 7.14
N PRO A 190 19.48 -25.08 7.85
CA PRO A 190 18.38 -24.14 7.69
C PRO A 190 18.32 -23.60 6.26
N GLY A 191 17.10 -23.45 5.75
CA GLY A 191 16.85 -22.68 4.54
C GLY A 191 16.90 -21.16 4.80
N VAL A 192 16.73 -20.38 3.75
CA VAL A 192 16.82 -18.92 3.85
C VAL A 192 15.72 -18.36 4.76
N LEU A 193 14.49 -18.88 4.63
CA LEU A 193 13.36 -18.44 5.43
C LEU A 193 13.50 -18.85 6.91
N SER A 194 13.81 -20.11 7.19
CA SER A 194 13.99 -20.55 8.58
C SER A 194 15.18 -19.86 9.25
N SER A 195 16.25 -19.54 8.51
CA SER A 195 17.36 -18.75 9.03
C SER A 195 16.94 -17.37 9.50
N ALA A 196 16.12 -16.66 8.70
CA ALA A 196 15.58 -15.36 9.07
C ALA A 196 14.66 -15.44 10.30
N LEU A 197 13.81 -16.47 10.39
CA LEU A 197 12.93 -16.67 11.53
C LEU A 197 13.71 -17.06 12.81
N ILE A 198 14.74 -17.88 12.72
CA ILE A 198 15.62 -18.21 13.84
C ILE A 198 16.36 -16.97 14.34
N GLU A 199 16.85 -16.12 13.43
CA GLU A 199 17.51 -14.87 13.79
C GLU A 199 16.56 -13.91 14.50
N SER A 200 15.34 -13.73 13.98
CA SER A 200 14.33 -12.88 14.59
C SER A 200 13.91 -13.34 16.00
N ALA A 201 13.83 -14.65 16.21
CA ALA A 201 13.49 -15.22 17.50
C ALA A 201 14.60 -15.03 18.56
N LYS A 202 15.85 -14.97 18.12
CA LYS A 202 17.03 -14.74 18.99
C LYS A 202 17.25 -13.25 19.28
N ASP A 203 16.66 -12.35 18.49
CA ASP A 203 16.86 -10.90 18.67
C ASP A 203 16.07 -10.40 19.88
N THR A 204 16.80 -10.03 20.93
CA THR A 204 16.24 -9.45 22.17
C THR A 204 16.13 -7.93 22.11
N SER A 205 16.57 -7.29 21.03
CA SER A 205 16.58 -5.83 20.89
C SER A 205 15.22 -5.21 20.52
N GLU A 206 14.17 -6.02 20.45
CA GLU A 206 12.83 -5.60 19.99
C GLU A 206 12.81 -5.03 18.53
N ARG A 207 13.81 -5.34 17.75
CA ARG A 207 13.93 -4.89 16.37
C ARG A 207 12.92 -5.62 15.49
N PHE A 208 12.42 -4.93 14.48
CA PHE A 208 11.57 -5.53 13.47
C PHE A 208 12.39 -6.28 12.42
N HIS A 209 11.88 -7.42 11.99
CA HIS A 209 12.47 -8.25 10.94
C HIS A 209 11.51 -8.33 9.76
N PHE A 210 11.91 -7.74 8.63
CA PHE A 210 11.15 -7.79 7.39
C PHE A 210 11.71 -8.94 6.54
N VAL A 211 10.91 -9.95 6.30
CA VAL A 211 11.26 -11.08 5.45
C VAL A 211 10.61 -10.87 4.09
N ARG A 212 11.41 -10.47 3.11
CA ARG A 212 10.95 -10.21 1.76
C ARG A 212 11.13 -11.45 0.88
N LEU A 213 10.01 -12.01 0.41
CA LEU A 213 9.95 -13.09 -0.57
C LEU A 213 9.93 -12.44 -1.96
N ASP A 214 11.10 -12.29 -2.59
CA ASP A 214 11.22 -11.61 -3.87
C ASP A 214 10.77 -12.53 -5.00
N GLU A 215 9.88 -11.99 -5.88
CA GLU A 215 9.24 -12.74 -6.96
C GLU A 215 8.55 -14.03 -6.48
N MET A 216 7.75 -13.93 -5.41
CA MET A 216 7.18 -15.08 -4.72
C MET A 216 6.34 -16.01 -5.60
N ASN A 217 5.86 -15.54 -6.74
CA ASN A 217 5.05 -16.29 -7.71
C ASN A 217 5.88 -17.03 -8.79
N LEU A 218 7.21 -17.01 -8.72
CA LEU A 218 8.06 -17.87 -9.57
C LEU A 218 7.85 -19.36 -9.27
N ALA A 219 7.55 -19.70 -8.01
CA ALA A 219 7.12 -21.02 -7.59
C ALA A 219 5.73 -20.91 -6.95
N ALA A 220 5.05 -22.02 -6.68
CA ALA A 220 3.74 -22.04 -6.06
C ALA A 220 3.87 -21.89 -4.52
N PRO A 221 3.49 -20.74 -3.94
CA PRO A 221 3.72 -20.47 -2.51
C PRO A 221 2.98 -21.42 -1.57
N GLU A 222 1.86 -21.98 -2.00
CA GLU A 222 1.10 -22.97 -1.25
C GLU A 222 1.85 -24.27 -0.98
N TYR A 223 2.97 -24.52 -1.67
CA TYR A 223 3.83 -25.68 -1.44
C TYR A 223 5.06 -25.31 -0.61
N TYR A 224 5.84 -24.32 -1.03
CA TYR A 224 7.08 -23.99 -0.32
C TYR A 224 6.87 -23.18 0.97
N LEU A 225 5.64 -22.67 1.21
CA LEU A 225 5.24 -21.97 2.45
C LEU A 225 4.12 -22.70 3.20
N ALA A 226 3.79 -23.94 2.87
CA ALA A 226 2.64 -24.64 3.42
C ALA A 226 2.58 -24.58 4.96
N GLU A 227 3.67 -24.88 5.63
CA GLU A 227 3.80 -24.91 7.09
C GLU A 227 3.77 -23.50 7.68
N VAL A 228 4.37 -22.51 6.99
CA VAL A 228 4.35 -21.10 7.41
C VAL A 228 2.97 -20.50 7.28
N LEU A 229 2.25 -20.83 6.19
CA LEU A 229 0.85 -20.44 6.00
C LEU A 229 -0.06 -21.01 7.09
N SER A 230 0.20 -22.23 7.53
CA SER A 230 -0.54 -22.87 8.63
C SER A 230 -0.22 -22.18 9.96
N ALA A 231 1.04 -22.00 10.27
CA ALA A 231 1.52 -21.36 11.51
C ALA A 231 1.02 -19.91 11.65
N ALA A 232 0.89 -19.19 10.55
CA ALA A 232 0.40 -17.80 10.56
C ALA A 232 -1.04 -17.63 11.08
N GLU A 233 -1.78 -18.70 11.30
CA GLU A 233 -3.15 -18.69 11.87
C GLU A 233 -3.18 -18.99 13.38
N THR A 234 -2.04 -19.39 13.95
CA THR A 234 -1.95 -19.87 15.33
C THR A 234 -1.14 -18.90 16.18
N TRP A 235 -1.79 -17.95 16.82
CA TRP A 235 -1.09 -16.96 17.63
C TRP A 235 -1.33 -17.22 19.12
N ARG A 236 -0.26 -17.26 19.92
CA ARG A 236 -0.29 -17.42 21.36
C ARG A 236 0.83 -16.61 22.01
N ARG A 237 0.70 -16.36 23.30
CA ARG A 237 1.77 -15.71 24.06
C ARG A 237 2.91 -16.71 24.29
N GLY A 238 4.07 -16.43 23.74
CA GLY A 238 5.27 -17.24 23.91
C GLY A 238 5.94 -17.07 25.27
N THR A 239 6.96 -17.87 25.53
CA THR A 239 7.70 -17.89 26.81
C THR A 239 8.44 -16.58 27.09
N ALA A 240 8.85 -15.85 26.05
CA ALA A 240 9.48 -14.54 26.17
C ALA A 240 8.48 -13.37 26.36
N GLY A 241 7.18 -13.66 26.49
CA GLY A 241 6.13 -12.66 26.63
C GLY A 241 5.67 -12.00 25.33
N ARG A 242 6.31 -12.31 24.20
CA ARG A 242 5.93 -11.90 22.84
C ARG A 242 4.82 -12.80 22.31
N MET A 243 4.04 -12.29 21.37
CA MET A 243 3.12 -13.13 20.60
C MET A 243 3.90 -13.90 19.53
N GLU A 244 3.63 -15.19 19.43
CA GLU A 244 4.25 -16.08 18.45
C GLU A 244 3.22 -17.08 17.90
N SER A 245 3.49 -17.60 16.71
CA SER A 245 2.72 -18.72 16.16
C SER A 245 3.03 -20.03 16.90
N ASP A 246 2.25 -21.06 16.64
CA ASP A 246 2.74 -22.41 16.92
C ASP A 246 4.05 -22.69 16.16
N PRO A 247 4.89 -23.61 16.64
CA PRO A 247 6.11 -23.98 15.95
C PRO A 247 5.83 -24.42 14.51
N ILE A 248 6.60 -23.88 13.59
CA ILE A 248 6.57 -24.29 12.19
C ILE A 248 7.12 -25.69 12.08
N GLN A 249 6.36 -26.59 11.51
CA GLN A 249 6.79 -27.97 11.29
C GLN A 249 7.94 -27.98 10.28
N LEU A 250 9.11 -28.42 10.73
CA LEU A 250 10.27 -28.61 9.88
C LEU A 250 10.22 -29.97 9.18
N PRO A 251 10.96 -30.12 8.06
CA PRO A 251 11.10 -31.42 7.40
C PRO A 251 11.55 -32.52 8.34
N PRO A 252 11.19 -33.79 8.07
CA PRO A 252 11.51 -34.90 8.96
C PRO A 252 12.99 -35.03 9.29
N MET A 253 13.30 -35.26 10.55
CA MET A 253 14.66 -35.45 11.07
C MET A 253 14.72 -36.71 11.94
N PRO A 254 15.90 -37.37 12.05
CA PRO A 254 16.10 -38.46 13.00
C PRO A 254 15.82 -37.97 14.44
N GLU A 255 15.19 -38.80 15.28
CA GLU A 255 14.86 -38.50 16.68
C GLU A 255 16.05 -38.00 17.54
N LYS A 256 17.27 -38.37 17.16
CA LYS A 256 18.49 -37.97 17.88
C LYS A 256 18.97 -36.57 17.54
N VAL A 257 18.38 -35.91 16.55
CA VAL A 257 18.76 -34.58 16.12
C VAL A 257 17.80 -33.58 16.72
N GLU A 258 18.32 -32.63 17.49
CA GLU A 258 17.52 -31.53 18.04
C GLU A 258 17.13 -30.58 16.93
N ALA A 259 15.82 -30.46 16.69
CA ALA A 259 15.28 -29.53 15.72
C ALA A 259 15.39 -28.10 16.25
N PRO A 260 15.80 -27.12 15.43
CA PRO A 260 15.74 -25.73 15.85
C PRO A 260 14.27 -25.31 16.04
N TYR A 261 14.02 -24.48 17.05
CA TYR A 261 12.70 -23.86 17.22
C TYR A 261 12.52 -22.77 16.15
N VAL A 262 11.50 -22.90 15.34
CA VAL A 262 11.14 -21.94 14.30
C VAL A 262 9.66 -21.58 14.45
N ALA A 263 9.37 -20.31 14.63
CA ALA A 263 8.00 -19.79 14.73
C ALA A 263 7.94 -18.38 14.12
N LEU A 264 6.76 -17.92 13.75
CA LEU A 264 6.52 -16.52 13.47
C LEU A 264 6.38 -15.77 14.80
N SER A 265 7.04 -14.63 14.93
CA SER A 265 6.90 -13.75 16.09
C SER A 265 6.32 -12.39 15.67
N ASP A 266 5.78 -11.65 16.63
CA ASP A 266 5.10 -10.37 16.39
C ASP A 266 5.99 -9.26 15.81
N ASN A 267 7.30 -9.39 15.92
CA ASN A 267 8.28 -8.52 15.29
C ASN A 267 8.66 -8.92 13.85
N VAL A 268 8.07 -10.00 13.30
CA VAL A 268 8.31 -10.46 11.92
C VAL A 268 7.20 -9.99 10.99
N PHE A 269 7.60 -9.41 9.86
CA PHE A 269 6.73 -8.96 8.77
C PHE A 269 7.07 -9.73 7.50
N LEU A 270 6.11 -10.49 7.00
CA LEU A 270 6.26 -11.24 5.75
C LEU A 270 5.76 -10.38 4.59
N VAL A 271 6.61 -10.14 3.61
CA VAL A 271 6.28 -9.34 2.44
C VAL A 271 6.67 -10.09 1.17
N GLY A 272 5.67 -10.39 0.34
CA GLY A 272 5.91 -10.94 -1.00
C GLY A 272 5.96 -9.85 -2.05
N THR A 273 6.82 -9.97 -3.05
CA THR A 273 6.74 -9.18 -4.28
C THR A 273 6.27 -10.07 -5.43
N VAL A 274 5.40 -9.53 -6.28
CA VAL A 274 4.83 -10.23 -7.43
C VAL A 274 4.93 -9.33 -8.66
N ASN A 275 5.53 -9.86 -9.72
CA ASN A 275 5.47 -9.23 -11.04
C ASN A 275 4.23 -9.75 -11.76
N VAL A 276 3.36 -8.83 -12.17
CA VAL A 276 2.17 -9.16 -12.97
C VAL A 276 2.56 -9.06 -14.44
N ASP A 277 3.02 -10.14 -14.99
CA ASP A 277 3.31 -10.30 -16.42
C ASP A 277 2.73 -11.64 -16.92
N GLU A 278 2.71 -11.84 -18.24
CA GLU A 278 2.10 -13.00 -18.88
C GLU A 278 2.79 -14.33 -18.56
N THR A 279 3.98 -14.29 -17.96
CA THR A 279 4.82 -15.47 -17.71
C THR A 279 4.73 -15.98 -16.27
N THR A 280 4.11 -15.23 -15.37
CA THR A 280 4.06 -15.54 -13.95
C THR A 280 2.82 -16.32 -13.54
N ARG A 281 2.94 -17.14 -12.48
CA ARG A 281 1.83 -17.92 -11.93
C ARG A 281 0.89 -17.02 -11.13
N SER A 282 -0.42 -17.24 -11.27
CA SER A 282 -1.41 -16.66 -10.37
C SER A 282 -1.28 -17.26 -8.97
N LEU A 283 -1.51 -16.46 -7.95
CA LEU A 283 -1.52 -16.95 -6.57
C LEU A 283 -2.82 -17.71 -6.27
N SER A 284 -2.70 -18.79 -5.52
CA SER A 284 -3.87 -19.57 -5.11
C SER A 284 -4.71 -18.83 -4.06
N SER A 285 -6.00 -19.17 -3.98
CA SER A 285 -6.90 -18.64 -2.95
C SER A 285 -6.40 -18.90 -1.52
N LYS A 286 -5.67 -19.98 -1.28
CA LYS A 286 -5.08 -20.29 0.03
C LYS A 286 -4.08 -19.24 0.49
N VAL A 287 -3.31 -18.64 -0.42
CA VAL A 287 -2.38 -17.55 -0.17
C VAL A 287 -3.13 -16.23 -0.04
N LEU A 288 -4.01 -15.94 -1.01
CA LEU A 288 -4.76 -14.69 -1.07
C LEU A 288 -5.71 -14.48 0.12
N ASP A 289 -6.22 -15.56 0.71
CA ASP A 289 -7.05 -15.49 1.93
C ASP A 289 -6.27 -15.01 3.17
N ARG A 290 -4.95 -15.10 3.14
CA ARG A 290 -4.06 -14.78 4.25
C ARG A 290 -3.24 -13.51 4.03
N ALA A 291 -3.29 -12.97 2.83
CA ALA A 291 -2.52 -11.81 2.43
C ALA A 291 -3.39 -10.59 2.14
N SER A 292 -2.83 -9.42 2.37
CA SER A 292 -3.30 -8.18 1.77
C SER A 292 -2.48 -7.91 0.51
N VAL A 293 -3.13 -7.63 -0.60
CA VAL A 293 -2.47 -7.33 -1.87
C VAL A 293 -2.51 -5.84 -2.14
N TYR A 294 -1.37 -5.23 -2.33
CA TYR A 294 -1.28 -3.83 -2.74
C TYR A 294 -0.67 -3.70 -4.13
N ASP A 295 -1.46 -3.13 -5.04
CA ASP A 295 -1.05 -2.94 -6.43
C ASP A 295 -0.28 -1.63 -6.60
N LEU A 296 1.01 -1.72 -6.89
CA LEU A 296 1.87 -0.60 -7.23
C LEU A 296 1.83 -0.35 -8.75
N HIS A 297 0.82 0.40 -9.20
CA HIS A 297 0.65 0.72 -10.62
C HIS A 297 1.07 2.13 -10.97
N HIS A 298 1.14 3.03 -9.99
CA HIS A 298 1.40 4.43 -10.24
C HIS A 298 2.90 4.66 -10.40
N VAL A 299 3.34 4.91 -11.63
CA VAL A 299 4.71 5.32 -11.93
C VAL A 299 4.66 6.76 -12.42
N ASP A 300 5.28 7.67 -11.69
CA ASP A 300 5.46 9.05 -12.14
C ASP A 300 6.67 9.13 -13.10
N LEU A 301 6.40 8.97 -14.39
CA LEU A 301 7.43 9.03 -15.44
C LEU A 301 8.02 10.43 -15.64
N PHE A 302 7.42 11.47 -15.07
CA PHE A 302 7.90 12.84 -15.13
C PHE A 302 8.65 13.25 -13.87
N GLY A 303 8.44 12.52 -12.78
CA GLY A 303 9.14 12.73 -11.52
C GLY A 303 10.61 12.33 -11.66
N LEU A 304 11.50 13.25 -11.36
CA LEU A 304 12.92 12.95 -11.21
C LEU A 304 13.29 13.08 -9.74
N PRO A 305 14.01 12.10 -9.19
CA PRO A 305 14.52 12.22 -7.83
C PRO A 305 15.40 13.48 -7.71
N ALA A 306 15.36 14.12 -6.55
CA ALA A 306 16.24 15.24 -6.26
C ALA A 306 17.71 14.79 -6.44
N LYS A 307 18.54 15.61 -7.04
CA LYS A 307 19.99 15.37 -7.06
C LYS A 307 20.49 15.38 -5.62
N ASN A 308 20.91 14.22 -5.14
CA ASN A 308 21.54 14.13 -3.83
C ASN A 308 23.06 14.18 -4.02
N ASP A 309 23.68 15.28 -3.63
CA ASP A 309 25.13 15.37 -3.47
C ASP A 309 25.59 14.76 -2.12
N ASP A 310 24.67 14.52 -1.17
CA ASP A 310 24.92 13.92 0.13
C ASP A 310 24.41 12.49 0.23
N LEU A 311 25.31 11.52 0.09
CA LEU A 311 25.05 10.08 0.21
C LEU A 311 24.77 9.59 1.66
N GLN A 312 24.71 10.48 2.65
CA GLN A 312 24.53 10.14 4.07
C GLN A 312 23.26 10.75 4.68
N ILE A 313 22.12 10.58 4.01
CA ILE A 313 20.84 11.02 4.62
C ILE A 313 20.33 9.89 5.51
N SER A 314 20.31 10.12 6.82
CA SER A 314 19.65 9.22 7.75
C SER A 314 18.13 9.32 7.62
N PRO A 315 17.39 8.21 7.79
CA PRO A 315 15.93 8.27 7.83
C PRO A 315 15.47 9.15 9.00
N PRO A 316 14.27 9.80 8.89
CA PRO A 316 13.71 10.56 9.99
C PRO A 316 13.42 9.64 11.18
N ALA A 317 13.48 10.19 12.40
CA ALA A 317 12.99 9.48 13.57
C ALA A 317 11.48 9.24 13.42
N ALA A 318 11.03 8.01 13.59
CA ALA A 318 9.66 7.63 13.33
C ALA A 318 9.04 6.81 14.49
N PRO A 319 8.97 7.37 15.72
CA PRO A 319 8.43 6.67 16.89
C PRO A 319 6.95 6.30 16.74
N GLY A 320 6.15 7.10 16.05
CA GLY A 320 4.76 6.82 15.73
C GLY A 320 4.62 5.63 14.77
N LEU A 321 5.48 5.55 13.76
CA LEU A 321 5.53 4.38 12.86
C LEU A 321 5.97 3.11 13.59
N VAL A 322 6.96 3.22 14.46
CA VAL A 322 7.38 2.11 15.33
C VAL A 322 6.22 1.65 16.21
N LYS A 323 5.47 2.59 16.78
CA LYS A 323 4.29 2.29 17.60
C LYS A 323 3.19 1.65 16.77
N LEU A 324 2.90 2.15 15.55
CA LEU A 324 1.94 1.58 14.62
C LEU A 324 2.26 0.10 14.33
N LEU A 325 3.52 -0.22 14.03
CA LEU A 325 3.95 -1.60 13.76
C LEU A 325 3.91 -2.50 15.01
N LYS A 326 4.18 -1.95 16.21
CA LYS A 326 4.07 -2.68 17.47
C LYS A 326 2.62 -2.93 17.90
N ASP A 327 1.71 -2.04 17.56
CA ASP A 327 0.29 -2.12 17.90
C ASP A 327 -0.50 -3.14 17.04
N ARG A 328 0.20 -4.03 16.37
CA ARG A 328 -0.35 -5.09 15.53
C ARG A 328 -1.25 -6.01 16.34
N PRO A 329 -2.58 -6.05 16.08
CA PRO A 329 -3.51 -6.88 16.85
C PRO A 329 -3.42 -8.34 16.41
N HIS A 330 -3.66 -9.24 17.34
CA HIS A 330 -3.73 -10.68 17.08
C HIS A 330 -5.17 -11.21 17.02
N SER A 331 -6.11 -10.38 17.43
CA SER A 331 -7.55 -10.66 17.31
C SER A 331 -8.32 -9.34 17.21
N VAL A 332 -9.46 -9.37 16.52
CA VAL A 332 -10.40 -8.22 16.50
C VAL A 332 -10.88 -7.86 17.92
N SER A 333 -10.91 -8.81 18.83
CA SER A 333 -11.26 -8.56 20.24
C SER A 333 -10.26 -7.68 21.00
N GLU A 334 -9.06 -7.46 20.46
CA GLU A 334 -8.04 -6.55 21.03
C GLU A 334 -8.18 -5.13 20.50
N LEU A 335 -9.06 -4.92 19.51
CA LEU A 335 -9.25 -3.63 18.90
C LEU A 335 -10.27 -2.79 19.65
N ASP A 336 -9.95 -1.52 19.81
CA ASP A 336 -10.91 -0.50 20.15
C ASP A 336 -11.62 -0.07 18.86
N LEU A 337 -12.81 -0.65 18.64
CA LEU A 337 -13.54 -0.48 17.39
C LEU A 337 -14.32 0.84 17.41
N PRO A 338 -14.08 1.74 16.45
CA PRO A 338 -14.82 2.99 16.33
C PRO A 338 -16.33 2.78 16.18
N ASP A 339 -17.11 3.73 16.71
CA ASP A 339 -18.57 3.69 16.64
C ASP A 339 -19.06 3.54 15.18
N GLY A 340 -20.02 2.62 15.00
CA GLY A 340 -20.66 2.35 13.71
C GLY A 340 -19.80 1.55 12.71
N LEU A 341 -18.50 1.36 12.95
CA LEU A 341 -17.61 0.68 12.00
C LEU A 341 -18.04 -0.76 11.71
N VAL A 342 -18.43 -1.50 12.73
CA VAL A 342 -18.88 -2.91 12.57
C VAL A 342 -20.11 -3.00 11.71
N LEU A 343 -21.05 -2.05 11.88
CA LEU A 343 -22.28 -2.01 11.09
C LEU A 343 -21.96 -1.64 9.64
N GLU A 344 -21.18 -0.56 9.42
CA GLU A 344 -20.78 -0.11 8.10
C GLU A 344 -20.08 -1.22 7.29
N VAL A 345 -19.07 -1.83 7.88
CA VAL A 345 -18.32 -2.93 7.24
C VAL A 345 -19.21 -4.15 7.05
N GLY A 346 -20.05 -4.50 8.04
CA GLY A 346 -20.94 -5.65 7.99
C GLY A 346 -22.00 -5.54 6.88
N GLU A 347 -22.65 -4.39 6.74
CA GLU A 347 -23.64 -4.14 5.70
C GLU A 347 -23.01 -4.20 4.31
N LEU A 348 -21.89 -3.51 4.12
CA LEU A 348 -21.16 -3.51 2.85
C LEU A 348 -20.73 -4.91 2.43
N LEU A 349 -20.10 -5.67 3.34
CA LEU A 349 -19.65 -7.01 3.05
C LEU A 349 -20.80 -8.00 2.83
N SER A 350 -21.93 -7.83 3.52
CA SER A 350 -23.13 -8.64 3.31
C SER A 350 -23.70 -8.44 1.90
N GLN A 351 -23.75 -7.20 1.43
CA GLN A 351 -24.18 -6.88 0.06
C GLN A 351 -23.23 -7.48 -0.98
N LEU A 352 -21.92 -7.27 -0.84
CA LEU A 352 -20.92 -7.81 -1.76
C LEU A 352 -20.90 -9.35 -1.75
N ASN A 353 -21.18 -9.98 -0.61
CA ASN A 353 -21.16 -11.43 -0.47
C ASN A 353 -22.24 -12.13 -1.29
N THR A 354 -23.31 -11.43 -1.70
CA THR A 354 -24.32 -11.96 -2.61
C THR A 354 -23.73 -12.34 -3.98
N TYR A 355 -22.65 -11.69 -4.37
CA TYR A 355 -21.94 -11.90 -5.65
C TYR A 355 -20.66 -12.70 -5.49
N ALA A 356 -20.02 -12.60 -4.33
CA ALA A 356 -18.66 -13.09 -4.09
C ALA A 356 -18.51 -14.60 -4.36
N GLN A 357 -19.53 -15.42 -4.06
CA GLN A 357 -19.49 -16.87 -4.29
C GLN A 357 -19.32 -17.22 -5.77
N THR A 358 -19.93 -16.42 -6.66
CA THR A 358 -19.80 -16.59 -8.10
C THR A 358 -18.48 -16.03 -8.64
N LEU A 359 -17.85 -15.09 -7.91
CA LEU A 359 -16.66 -14.35 -8.36
C LEU A 359 -15.33 -14.92 -7.84
N GLY A 360 -15.32 -15.77 -6.83
CA GLY A 360 -14.06 -16.31 -6.32
C GLY A 360 -14.13 -16.92 -4.93
N GLY A 361 -15.33 -16.98 -4.38
CA GLY A 361 -15.61 -17.56 -3.07
C GLY A 361 -16.20 -16.56 -2.07
N PRO A 362 -16.84 -17.06 -1.02
CA PRO A 362 -17.56 -16.24 -0.06
C PRO A 362 -16.61 -15.32 0.72
N ILE A 363 -17.13 -14.16 1.09
CA ILE A 363 -16.49 -13.26 2.06
C ILE A 363 -16.77 -13.83 3.45
N ALA A 364 -15.74 -14.01 4.26
CA ALA A 364 -15.82 -14.63 5.57
C ALA A 364 -15.23 -13.70 6.66
N TYR A 365 -15.17 -14.20 7.89
CA TYR A 365 -14.68 -13.43 9.05
C TYR A 365 -13.30 -12.84 8.86
N ARG A 366 -12.38 -13.55 8.18
CA ARG A 366 -11.00 -13.09 7.97
C ARG A 366 -10.95 -11.78 7.19
N GLN A 367 -11.76 -11.63 6.13
CA GLN A 367 -11.84 -10.41 5.34
C GLN A 367 -12.50 -9.27 6.13
N ARG A 368 -13.59 -9.56 6.85
CA ARG A 368 -14.22 -8.60 7.75
C ARG A 368 -13.23 -8.09 8.78
N ASP A 369 -12.55 -9.01 9.47
CA ASP A 369 -11.61 -8.68 10.55
C ASP A 369 -10.42 -7.88 10.03
N ALA A 370 -9.96 -8.15 8.81
CA ALA A 370 -8.92 -7.35 8.15
C ALA A 370 -9.37 -5.89 7.93
N LEU A 371 -10.59 -5.66 7.42
CA LEU A 371 -11.11 -4.31 7.21
C LEU A 371 -11.30 -3.57 8.54
N LEU A 372 -11.86 -4.24 9.56
CA LEU A 372 -12.02 -3.68 10.90
C LEU A 372 -10.65 -3.30 11.50
N THR A 373 -9.65 -4.15 11.33
CA THR A 373 -8.29 -3.90 11.81
C THR A 373 -7.67 -2.68 11.13
N LEU A 374 -7.74 -2.60 9.80
CA LEU A 374 -7.19 -1.47 9.05
C LEU A 374 -7.84 -0.16 9.47
N ALA A 375 -9.16 -0.12 9.55
CA ALA A 375 -9.89 1.10 9.92
C ALA A 375 -9.64 1.53 11.39
N SER A 376 -9.63 0.58 12.33
CA SER A 376 -9.34 0.85 13.74
C SER A 376 -7.92 1.37 13.94
N LEU A 377 -6.91 0.76 13.30
CA LEU A 377 -5.52 1.24 13.37
C LEU A 377 -5.36 2.62 12.73
N ALA A 378 -6.04 2.89 11.61
CA ALA A 378 -6.00 4.20 10.97
C ALA A 378 -6.53 5.31 11.89
N GLU A 379 -7.62 5.07 12.62
CA GLU A 379 -8.16 6.02 13.58
C GLU A 379 -7.28 6.14 14.82
N LYS A 380 -6.87 5.01 15.41
CA LYS A 380 -6.02 4.99 16.62
C LYS A 380 -4.71 5.76 16.43
N HIS A 381 -4.11 5.67 15.24
CA HIS A 381 -2.84 6.30 14.89
C HIS A 381 -2.99 7.62 14.12
N GLN A 382 -4.21 8.17 14.01
CA GLN A 382 -4.50 9.43 13.31
C GLN A 382 -4.06 9.44 11.84
N ILE A 383 -4.03 8.26 11.19
CA ILE A 383 -3.75 8.14 9.76
C ILE A 383 -4.95 8.63 8.95
N THR A 384 -6.10 8.81 9.59
CA THR A 384 -7.30 9.44 9.00
C THR A 384 -7.09 10.86 8.52
N ASP A 385 -6.02 11.53 8.93
CA ASP A 385 -5.60 12.82 8.40
C ASP A 385 -5.05 12.71 6.95
N ILE A 386 -4.61 11.51 6.54
CA ILE A 386 -4.16 11.20 5.18
C ILE A 386 -5.22 10.40 4.42
N LEU A 387 -5.79 9.38 5.05
CA LEU A 387 -6.74 8.44 4.46
C LEU A 387 -8.05 8.48 5.24
N SER A 388 -9.13 9.03 4.69
CA SER A 388 -10.44 8.96 5.35
C SER A 388 -10.85 7.52 5.66
N ARG A 389 -11.77 7.31 6.61
CA ARG A 389 -12.29 5.97 6.95
C ARG A 389 -12.77 5.23 5.70
N SER A 390 -13.54 5.91 4.84
CA SER A 390 -14.00 5.31 3.58
C SER A 390 -12.85 4.92 2.64
N ALA A 391 -11.78 5.74 2.57
CA ALA A 391 -10.60 5.40 1.78
C ALA A 391 -9.85 4.17 2.33
N VAL A 392 -9.79 4.01 3.66
CA VAL A 392 -9.19 2.82 4.29
C VAL A 392 -10.03 1.56 4.01
N ILE A 393 -11.37 1.65 4.10
CA ILE A 393 -12.26 0.53 3.76
C ILE A 393 -12.12 0.19 2.27
N ASP A 394 -12.07 1.19 1.38
CA ASP A 394 -11.87 1.03 -0.05
C ASP A 394 -10.56 0.26 -0.38
N ILE A 395 -9.48 0.67 0.25
CA ILE A 395 -8.17 -0.01 0.16
C ILE A 395 -8.29 -1.46 0.69
N GLY A 396 -8.98 -1.67 1.81
CA GLY A 396 -9.19 -2.98 2.40
C GLY A 396 -9.97 -3.94 1.50
N ILE A 397 -11.04 -3.46 0.84
CA ILE A 397 -11.81 -4.26 -0.13
C ILE A 397 -10.89 -4.68 -1.28
N ARG A 398 -10.17 -3.71 -1.84
CA ARG A 398 -9.27 -3.95 -2.96
C ARG A 398 -8.13 -4.91 -2.60
N ALA A 399 -7.61 -4.82 -1.36
CA ALA A 399 -6.48 -5.63 -0.91
C ALA A 399 -6.85 -7.04 -0.44
N CYS A 400 -8.01 -7.22 0.19
CA CYS A 400 -8.35 -8.46 0.90
C CYS A 400 -9.49 -9.26 0.26
N ILE A 401 -10.27 -8.63 -0.62
CA ILE A 401 -11.46 -9.25 -1.24
C ILE A 401 -11.27 -9.45 -2.73
N LEU A 402 -11.02 -8.38 -3.47
CA LEU A 402 -10.94 -8.42 -4.92
C LEU A 402 -9.87 -9.36 -5.49
N PRO A 403 -8.68 -9.56 -4.86
CA PRO A 403 -7.64 -10.40 -5.47
C PRO A 403 -8.05 -11.83 -5.79
N LYS A 404 -9.14 -12.34 -5.19
CA LYS A 404 -9.69 -13.67 -5.46
C LYS A 404 -10.72 -13.68 -6.59
N TRP A 405 -11.20 -12.50 -7.00
CA TRP A 405 -12.31 -12.40 -7.94
C TRP A 405 -11.83 -12.61 -9.38
N GLN A 406 -12.44 -13.57 -10.02
CA GLN A 406 -12.18 -13.94 -11.42
C GLN A 406 -13.41 -14.62 -12.02
N GLY A 407 -13.48 -14.67 -13.34
CA GLY A 407 -14.58 -15.37 -14.01
C GLY A 407 -14.54 -15.24 -15.51
N SER A 408 -15.24 -16.17 -16.18
CA SER A 408 -15.39 -16.20 -17.64
C SER A 408 -16.82 -16.55 -18.08
N THR A 409 -17.72 -16.81 -17.13
CA THR A 409 -19.11 -17.18 -17.44
C THR A 409 -20.01 -15.96 -17.44
N LEU A 410 -21.16 -16.05 -18.14
CA LEU A 410 -22.18 -15.00 -18.10
C LEU A 410 -22.67 -14.73 -16.66
N ALA A 411 -22.81 -15.77 -15.84
CA ALA A 411 -23.17 -15.63 -14.44
C ALA A 411 -22.13 -14.82 -13.67
N ALA A 412 -20.84 -15.06 -13.89
CA ALA A 412 -19.76 -14.29 -13.26
C ALA A 412 -19.76 -12.83 -13.72
N VAL A 413 -19.98 -12.55 -15.00
CA VAL A 413 -20.08 -11.17 -15.51
C VAL A 413 -21.30 -10.45 -14.92
N THR A 414 -22.44 -11.15 -14.79
CA THR A 414 -23.65 -10.59 -14.15
C THR A 414 -23.39 -10.29 -12.67
N ALA A 415 -22.73 -11.20 -11.96
CA ALA A 415 -22.36 -10.99 -10.55
C ALA A 415 -21.38 -9.79 -10.41
N LEU A 416 -20.39 -9.66 -11.30
CA LEU A 416 -19.46 -8.53 -11.33
C LEU A 416 -20.21 -7.20 -11.52
N ARG A 417 -21.16 -7.15 -12.45
CA ARG A 417 -22.00 -5.97 -12.66
C ARG A 417 -22.84 -5.64 -11.42
N GLY A 418 -23.40 -6.65 -10.74
CA GLY A 418 -24.12 -6.45 -9.49
C GLY A 418 -23.24 -5.88 -8.38
N ALA A 419 -22.01 -6.37 -8.26
CA ALA A 419 -21.03 -5.82 -7.32
C ALA A 419 -20.66 -4.36 -7.65
N ILE A 420 -20.53 -4.00 -8.94
CA ILE A 420 -20.33 -2.63 -9.40
C ILE A 420 -21.52 -1.74 -9.00
N ALA A 421 -22.76 -2.19 -9.26
CA ALA A 421 -23.95 -1.45 -8.86
C ALA A 421 -23.97 -1.17 -7.35
N THR A 422 -23.62 -2.17 -6.53
CA THR A 422 -23.51 -2.03 -5.07
C THR A 422 -22.47 -0.99 -4.66
N ILE A 423 -21.25 -1.07 -5.22
CA ILE A 423 -20.15 -0.14 -4.88
C ILE A 423 -20.43 1.29 -5.33
N LEU A 424 -21.15 1.45 -6.43
CA LEU A 424 -21.54 2.75 -6.98
C LEU A 424 -22.89 3.26 -6.44
N GLU A 425 -23.56 2.47 -5.58
CA GLU A 425 -24.88 2.78 -5.01
C GLU A 425 -25.92 3.08 -6.10
N LEU A 426 -25.88 2.30 -7.22
CA LEU A 426 -26.79 2.49 -8.35
C LEU A 426 -28.05 1.65 -8.18
N ASP A 427 -29.21 2.29 -8.34
CA ASP A 427 -30.52 1.61 -8.38
C ASP A 427 -30.86 1.19 -9.83
N THR A 428 -29.97 0.38 -10.42
CA THR A 428 -30.10 -0.10 -11.80
C THR A 428 -29.92 -1.61 -11.85
N GLN A 429 -30.54 -2.26 -12.85
CA GLN A 429 -30.39 -3.71 -13.03
C GLN A 429 -28.94 -4.02 -13.47
N PRO A 430 -28.33 -5.12 -12.96
CA PRO A 430 -26.97 -5.49 -13.33
C PRO A 430 -26.71 -5.57 -14.84
N ALA A 431 -27.74 -5.93 -15.63
CA ALA A 431 -27.64 -6.03 -17.09
C ALA A 431 -27.40 -4.66 -17.75
N GLU A 432 -27.80 -3.56 -17.14
CA GLU A 432 -27.66 -2.19 -17.65
C GLU A 432 -26.29 -1.56 -17.33
N ILE A 433 -25.50 -2.21 -16.46
CA ILE A 433 -24.18 -1.71 -16.09
C ILE A 433 -23.19 -2.02 -17.23
N SER A 434 -22.88 -1.00 -18.02
CA SER A 434 -21.77 -1.05 -18.98
C SER A 434 -20.48 -0.52 -18.35
N THR A 435 -19.34 -0.74 -19.01
CA THR A 435 -18.05 -0.17 -18.58
C THR A 435 -18.09 1.36 -18.60
N GLU A 436 -18.81 1.96 -19.54
CA GLU A 436 -18.96 3.43 -19.64
C GLU A 436 -19.74 3.99 -18.46
N VAL A 437 -20.88 3.37 -18.11
CA VAL A 437 -21.70 3.73 -16.94
C VAL A 437 -20.85 3.59 -15.68
N ALA A 438 -20.18 2.46 -15.48
CA ALA A 438 -19.33 2.25 -14.31
C ALA A 438 -18.26 3.35 -14.19
N ARG A 439 -17.53 3.67 -15.27
CA ARG A 439 -16.48 4.69 -15.28
C ARG A 439 -17.00 6.12 -15.04
N SER A 440 -18.19 6.46 -15.53
CA SER A 440 -18.76 7.80 -15.34
C SER A 440 -19.12 8.11 -13.89
N GLU A 441 -19.44 7.08 -13.10
CA GLU A 441 -19.86 7.24 -11.70
C GLU A 441 -18.70 7.10 -10.69
N ILE A 442 -17.51 6.62 -11.10
CA ILE A 442 -16.35 6.51 -10.21
C ILE A 442 -16.03 7.79 -9.44
N PRO A 443 -16.07 9.02 -10.04
CA PRO A 443 -15.74 10.24 -9.31
C PRO A 443 -16.66 10.57 -8.13
N ARG A 444 -17.85 9.98 -8.11
CA ARG A 444 -18.86 10.17 -7.04
C ARG A 444 -18.91 9.00 -6.07
N ALA A 445 -18.21 7.90 -6.37
CA ALA A 445 -18.26 6.69 -5.58
C ALA A 445 -17.69 6.89 -4.18
N LYS A 446 -18.32 6.29 -3.18
CA LYS A 446 -17.79 6.21 -1.81
C LYS A 446 -16.48 5.43 -1.76
N TYR A 447 -16.33 4.43 -2.64
CA TYR A 447 -15.17 3.53 -2.75
C TYR A 447 -14.58 3.57 -4.18
N PRO A 448 -13.94 4.70 -4.57
CA PRO A 448 -13.55 4.93 -5.96
C PRO A 448 -12.47 3.97 -6.48
N ARG A 449 -11.53 3.53 -5.62
CA ARG A 449 -10.46 2.60 -6.01
C ARG A 449 -11.00 1.20 -6.30
N THR A 450 -11.95 0.75 -5.48
CA THR A 450 -12.68 -0.50 -5.71
C THR A 450 -13.52 -0.42 -6.99
N ALA A 451 -14.25 0.68 -7.18
CA ALA A 451 -15.06 0.92 -8.37
C ALA A 451 -14.21 0.89 -9.65
N GLU A 452 -13.04 1.54 -9.64
CA GLU A 452 -12.09 1.54 -10.76
C GLU A 452 -11.58 0.15 -11.10
N LYS A 453 -11.18 -0.65 -10.08
CA LYS A 453 -10.73 -2.02 -10.29
C LYS A 453 -11.83 -2.90 -10.87
N LEU A 454 -13.06 -2.80 -10.34
CA LEU A 454 -14.21 -3.56 -10.84
C LEU A 454 -14.59 -3.16 -12.28
N ALA A 455 -14.54 -1.86 -12.61
CA ALA A 455 -14.76 -1.37 -13.97
C ALA A 455 -13.71 -1.91 -14.95
N SER A 456 -12.44 -1.97 -14.54
CA SER A 456 -11.36 -2.56 -15.32
C SER A 456 -11.56 -4.06 -15.53
N MET A 457 -12.03 -4.79 -14.51
CA MET A 457 -12.39 -6.21 -14.63
C MET A 457 -13.57 -6.43 -15.61
N LEU A 458 -14.58 -5.53 -15.58
CA LEU A 458 -15.70 -5.59 -16.53
C LEU A 458 -15.24 -5.33 -17.97
N GLU A 459 -14.29 -4.43 -18.15
CA GLU A 459 -13.66 -4.18 -19.46
C GLU A 459 -12.89 -5.39 -19.96
N GLN A 460 -12.12 -6.07 -19.10
CA GLN A 460 -11.47 -7.34 -19.43
C GLN A 460 -12.49 -8.40 -19.85
N ALA A 461 -13.58 -8.56 -19.07
CA ALA A 461 -14.64 -9.50 -19.40
C ALA A 461 -15.26 -9.24 -20.78
N THR A 462 -15.42 -7.96 -21.13
CA THR A 462 -16.00 -7.54 -22.41
C THR A 462 -15.04 -7.79 -23.60
N ASN A 463 -13.76 -7.47 -23.40
CA ASN A 463 -12.76 -7.51 -24.47
C ASN A 463 -12.11 -8.89 -24.66
N LEU A 464 -11.91 -9.62 -23.56
CA LEU A 464 -11.15 -10.88 -23.53
C LEU A 464 -12.03 -12.11 -23.26
N GLY A 465 -13.29 -11.92 -22.86
CA GLY A 465 -14.18 -13.01 -22.47
C GLY A 465 -13.90 -13.60 -21.09
N TYR A 466 -12.95 -13.07 -20.35
CA TYR A 466 -12.66 -13.42 -18.96
C TYR A 466 -12.17 -12.18 -18.20
N PHE A 467 -12.19 -12.25 -16.89
CA PHE A 467 -11.61 -11.22 -16.03
C PHE A 467 -10.91 -11.85 -14.84
N SER A 468 -9.92 -11.12 -14.31
CA SER A 468 -9.23 -11.42 -13.08
C SER A 468 -8.86 -10.10 -12.39
N ALA A 469 -8.81 -10.13 -11.08
CA ALA A 469 -8.28 -8.99 -10.31
C ALA A 469 -6.74 -8.91 -10.36
N TRP A 470 -6.10 -9.93 -10.89
CA TRP A 470 -4.64 -10.00 -11.14
C TRP A 470 -4.30 -9.50 -12.53
#